data_abd0184152145860dba3282f8d8feb85
#
_entry.id   abd0184152145860dba3282f8d8feb85
#
_cell.length_a   1.000
_cell.length_b   1.000
_cell.length_c   1.000
_cell.angle_alpha   90.00
_cell.angle_beta   90.00
_cell.angle_gamma   90.00
#
_symmetry.space_group_name_H-M   'P 1'
#
loop_
_entity.id
_entity.type
_entity.pdbx_description
1 polymer ?
#
loop_
_entity_poly.entity_id
_entity_poly.type
_entity_poly.pdbx_seq_one_letter_code
_entity_poly.pdbx_strand_id
1 'polypeptide(L)'
;MIKEKTFYKSFMVLALSLALQNLLTYGVNLMDTMMLGRYSQDAMGGVSLCNQVQFLLQMLVVGAGEGAVVMGSQYWGKNKLEPIPHIIGVALRFGGSLAVLMFGIVLFFPHQLLSLLSNSPTVIAEGEKYFQIICFTYIIFTITNILVASLRSIGIVKIGYMISGSTLIINVCLNYCLIYGHFGCPELGVRGAAIATLVSRCVELLIVIYYLKFKEHKLNLSLRKLVHIDTSYVQDYMHVSLPVLINQALWGIAQMVQTGILGHLGGDATAANAIAVQVYQVLSVVCYGAASASGIVVGRTIGEGNQQRLHPLVHTLQILFVSIGLCSGLLIFLLRVPILALLGGTLTETAYKYSLQFMMVLAITTVGTSYQMACDNGIIRGGGDTKFSAKMNIISMWLIVVPFSAMAAFWWKFPPVVVFFLLKWDQLYKIIPVAIRLHSWKWVKKVTRPDTAEG
;
A
#
# COMPACT_ATOMS: atom_id res chain seq x y z
N MET A 1 21.52 19.67 7.73
CA MET A 1 21.59 18.46 6.89
C MET A 1 22.59 17.48 7.46
N ILE A 2 22.29 16.18 7.37
CA ILE A 2 23.24 15.12 7.72
C ILE A 2 24.34 15.08 6.66
N LYS A 3 25.61 15.11 7.08
CA LYS A 3 26.78 15.09 6.17
C LYS A 3 27.35 13.68 5.93
N GLU A 4 26.92 12.69 6.71
CA GLU A 4 27.43 11.31 6.69
C GLU A 4 27.00 10.59 5.40
N LYS A 5 27.95 10.23 4.53
CA LYS A 5 27.68 9.44 3.30
C LYS A 5 27.07 8.07 3.61
N THR A 6 27.41 7.47 4.76
CA THR A 6 26.86 6.19 5.24
C THR A 6 25.35 6.25 5.48
N PHE A 7 24.86 7.40 5.97
CA PHE A 7 23.40 7.60 6.13
C PHE A 7 22.68 7.51 4.79
N TYR A 8 23.13 8.27 3.79
CA TYR A 8 22.48 8.28 2.47
C TYR A 8 22.51 6.89 1.82
N LYS A 9 23.63 6.19 1.92
CA LYS A 9 23.75 4.82 1.40
C LYS A 9 22.76 3.87 2.08
N SER A 10 22.69 3.90 3.39
CA SER A 10 21.78 3.04 4.16
C SER A 10 20.32 3.38 3.92
N PHE A 11 19.98 4.67 3.86
CA PHE A 11 18.63 5.14 3.57
C PHE A 11 18.18 4.76 2.15
N MET A 12 19.06 4.95 1.14
CA MET A 12 18.75 4.58 -0.24
C MET A 12 18.58 3.06 -0.41
N VAL A 13 19.40 2.24 0.24
CA VAL A 13 19.23 0.78 0.24
C VAL A 13 17.88 0.40 0.83
N LEU A 14 17.49 1.04 1.95
CA LEU A 14 16.20 0.79 2.59
C LEU A 14 15.03 1.22 1.68
N ALA A 15 15.08 2.44 1.15
CA ALA A 15 14.05 3.00 0.30
C ALA A 15 13.88 2.23 -1.02
N LEU A 16 14.98 1.90 -1.69
CA LEU A 16 14.96 1.15 -2.94
C LEU A 16 14.51 -0.31 -2.74
N SER A 17 14.86 -0.94 -1.62
CA SER A 17 14.38 -2.29 -1.29
C SER A 17 12.86 -2.30 -1.12
N LEU A 18 12.30 -1.31 -0.44
CA LEU A 18 10.83 -1.17 -0.25
C LEU A 18 10.14 -0.77 -1.56
N ALA A 19 10.76 0.09 -2.36
CA ALA A 19 10.28 0.43 -3.69
C ALA A 19 10.24 -0.80 -4.61
N LEU A 20 11.31 -1.59 -4.62
CA LEU A 20 11.38 -2.83 -5.40
C LEU A 20 10.32 -3.85 -4.96
N GLN A 21 10.10 -4.01 -3.65
CA GLN A 21 9.04 -4.87 -3.12
C GLN A 21 7.67 -4.45 -3.66
N ASN A 22 7.34 -3.16 -3.62
CA ASN A 22 6.08 -2.64 -4.14
C ASN A 22 5.94 -2.86 -5.65
N LEU A 23 7.01 -2.58 -6.41
CA LEU A 23 7.04 -2.80 -7.86
C LEU A 23 6.78 -4.26 -8.23
N LEU A 24 7.41 -5.20 -7.53
CA LEU A 24 7.21 -6.64 -7.74
C LEU A 24 5.78 -7.06 -7.41
N THR A 25 5.20 -6.52 -6.33
CA THR A 25 3.80 -6.78 -5.96
C THR A 25 2.82 -6.26 -7.02
N TYR A 26 3.05 -5.07 -7.59
CA TYR A 26 2.27 -4.58 -8.73
C TYR A 26 2.44 -5.47 -9.96
N GLY A 27 3.66 -5.99 -10.18
CA GLY A 27 3.95 -6.91 -11.27
C GLY A 27 3.09 -8.18 -11.24
N VAL A 28 2.85 -8.75 -10.05
CA VAL A 28 1.95 -9.92 -9.89
C VAL A 28 0.55 -9.58 -10.38
N ASN A 29 -0.05 -8.50 -9.88
CA ASN A 29 -1.41 -8.10 -10.24
C ASN A 29 -1.55 -7.77 -11.74
N LEU A 30 -0.52 -7.15 -12.32
CA LEU A 30 -0.50 -6.83 -13.74
C LEU A 30 -0.45 -8.09 -14.60
N MET A 31 0.43 -9.04 -14.26
CA MET A 31 0.56 -10.31 -14.98
C MET A 31 -0.71 -11.14 -14.89
N ASP A 32 -1.33 -11.25 -13.71
CA ASP A 32 -2.61 -11.95 -13.55
C ASP A 32 -3.69 -11.36 -14.49
N THR A 33 -3.83 -10.02 -14.48
CA THR A 33 -4.81 -9.33 -15.33
C THR A 33 -4.54 -9.53 -16.82
N MET A 34 -3.27 -9.42 -17.24
CA MET A 34 -2.89 -9.61 -18.65
C MET A 34 -3.11 -11.04 -19.13
N MET A 35 -2.79 -12.03 -18.30
CA MET A 35 -2.96 -13.44 -18.66
C MET A 35 -4.43 -13.83 -18.73
N LEU A 36 -5.24 -13.38 -17.77
CA LEU A 36 -6.69 -13.60 -17.80
C LEU A 36 -7.39 -12.86 -18.93
N GLY A 37 -6.92 -11.65 -19.27
CA GLY A 37 -7.44 -10.88 -20.40
C GLY A 37 -7.23 -11.54 -21.76
N ARG A 38 -6.16 -12.33 -21.90
CA ARG A 38 -5.93 -13.17 -23.11
C ARG A 38 -6.78 -14.43 -23.11
N TYR A 39 -7.22 -14.90 -21.94
CA TYR A 39 -8.07 -16.09 -21.82
C TYR A 39 -9.53 -15.77 -22.11
N SER A 40 -10.11 -14.78 -21.40
CA SER A 40 -11.50 -14.36 -21.55
C SER A 40 -11.72 -12.96 -20.98
N GLN A 41 -12.52 -12.14 -21.68
CA GLN A 41 -12.89 -10.81 -21.20
C GLN A 41 -13.76 -10.89 -19.93
N ASP A 42 -14.69 -11.85 -19.86
CA ASP A 42 -15.53 -12.05 -18.68
C ASP A 42 -14.71 -12.53 -17.47
N ALA A 43 -13.72 -13.41 -17.71
CA ALA A 43 -12.79 -13.86 -16.69
C ALA A 43 -11.98 -12.68 -16.10
N MET A 44 -11.42 -11.83 -16.95
CA MET A 44 -10.71 -10.62 -16.53
C MET A 44 -11.63 -9.67 -15.76
N GLY A 45 -12.86 -9.49 -16.22
CA GLY A 45 -13.88 -8.67 -15.56
C GLY A 45 -14.20 -9.20 -14.16
N GLY A 46 -14.49 -10.50 -14.03
CA GLY A 46 -14.81 -11.14 -12.75
C GLY A 46 -13.68 -11.03 -11.74
N VAL A 47 -12.44 -11.32 -12.16
CA VAL A 47 -11.26 -11.20 -11.28
C VAL A 47 -10.98 -9.74 -10.92
N SER A 48 -11.22 -8.79 -11.82
CA SER A 48 -11.07 -7.36 -11.50
C SER A 48 -12.02 -6.90 -10.40
N LEU A 49 -13.25 -7.41 -10.36
CA LEU A 49 -14.21 -7.14 -9.27
C LEU A 49 -13.72 -7.76 -7.95
N CYS A 50 -13.23 -9.00 -7.99
CA CYS A 50 -12.67 -9.66 -6.82
C CYS A 50 -11.45 -8.90 -6.27
N ASN A 51 -10.60 -8.36 -7.14
CA ASN A 51 -9.44 -7.57 -6.76
C ASN A 51 -9.81 -6.27 -6.04
N GLN A 52 -10.98 -5.67 -6.30
CA GLN A 52 -11.45 -4.50 -5.54
C GLN A 52 -11.73 -4.88 -4.07
N VAL A 53 -12.36 -6.01 -3.83
CA VAL A 53 -12.59 -6.53 -2.46
C VAL A 53 -11.27 -6.88 -1.78
N GLN A 54 -10.37 -7.53 -2.50
CA GLN A 54 -9.03 -7.85 -1.99
C GLN A 54 -8.21 -6.59 -1.68
N PHE A 55 -8.36 -5.52 -2.46
CA PHE A 55 -7.70 -4.24 -2.19
C PHE A 55 -8.15 -3.63 -0.86
N LEU A 56 -9.45 -3.73 -0.52
CA LEU A 56 -9.94 -3.29 0.78
C LEU A 56 -9.29 -4.08 1.92
N LEU A 57 -9.21 -5.41 1.81
CA LEU A 57 -8.48 -6.23 2.78
C LEU A 57 -7.02 -5.82 2.89
N GLN A 58 -6.36 -5.59 1.75
CA GLN A 58 -4.96 -5.14 1.73
C GLN A 58 -4.76 -3.84 2.50
N MET A 59 -5.66 -2.88 2.34
CA MET A 59 -5.60 -1.61 3.10
C MET A 59 -5.76 -1.82 4.60
N LEU A 60 -6.67 -2.69 5.03
CA LEU A 60 -6.84 -3.04 6.43
C LEU A 60 -5.60 -3.72 7.02
N VAL A 61 -5.00 -4.66 6.29
CA VAL A 61 -3.78 -5.37 6.71
C VAL A 61 -2.58 -4.44 6.77
N VAL A 62 -2.44 -3.54 5.79
CA VAL A 62 -1.39 -2.50 5.81
C VAL A 62 -1.58 -1.60 7.02
N GLY A 63 -2.82 -1.19 7.35
CA GLY A 63 -3.10 -0.39 8.54
C GLY A 63 -2.66 -1.07 9.84
N ALA A 64 -2.95 -2.37 9.98
CA ALA A 64 -2.52 -3.17 11.12
C ALA A 64 -0.99 -3.33 11.17
N GLY A 65 -0.35 -3.61 10.04
CA GLY A 65 1.11 -3.75 9.95
C GLY A 65 1.87 -2.47 10.25
N GLU A 66 1.40 -1.33 9.74
CA GLU A 66 2.04 -0.01 9.97
C GLU A 66 2.04 0.40 11.45
N GLY A 67 0.98 0.07 12.19
CA GLY A 67 0.98 0.27 13.65
C GLY A 67 2.10 -0.49 14.35
N ALA A 68 2.34 -1.73 13.94
CA ALA A 68 3.45 -2.54 14.46
C ALA A 68 4.82 -1.96 14.05
N VAL A 69 4.94 -1.40 12.83
CA VAL A 69 6.17 -0.73 12.37
C VAL A 69 6.48 0.50 13.20
N VAL A 70 5.49 1.35 13.47
CA VAL A 70 5.67 2.58 14.28
C VAL A 70 6.15 2.25 15.68
N MET A 71 5.50 1.32 16.35
CA MET A 71 5.92 0.92 17.71
C MET A 71 7.24 0.16 17.70
N GLY A 72 7.39 -0.82 16.82
CA GLY A 72 8.58 -1.66 16.73
C GLY A 72 9.84 -0.87 16.41
N SER A 73 9.78 0.15 15.54
CA SER A 73 10.94 0.99 15.23
C SER A 73 11.39 1.84 16.40
N GLN A 74 10.48 2.34 17.24
CA GLN A 74 10.83 3.09 18.44
C GLN A 74 11.40 2.17 19.53
N TYR A 75 10.83 0.97 19.74
CA TYR A 75 11.40 -0.01 20.66
C TYR A 75 12.79 -0.49 20.20
N TRP A 76 12.96 -0.68 18.89
CA TRP A 76 14.28 -0.99 18.34
C TRP A 76 15.30 0.12 18.59
N GLY A 77 14.91 1.39 18.44
CA GLY A 77 15.75 2.54 18.79
C GLY A 77 16.16 2.57 20.25
N LYS A 78 15.28 2.15 21.16
CA LYS A 78 15.57 2.00 22.59
C LYS A 78 16.48 0.80 22.94
N ASN A 79 16.85 -0.03 21.95
CA ASN A 79 17.49 -1.34 22.14
C ASN A 79 16.68 -2.32 23.01
N LYS A 80 15.36 -2.11 23.13
CA LYS A 80 14.45 -3.00 23.83
C LYS A 80 13.65 -3.84 22.82
N LEU A 81 14.16 -5.02 22.49
CA LEU A 81 13.54 -5.90 21.51
C LEU A 81 12.45 -6.82 22.12
N GLU A 82 12.45 -6.97 23.44
CA GLU A 82 11.53 -7.87 24.14
C GLU A 82 10.03 -7.54 23.94
N PRO A 83 9.57 -6.27 23.90
CA PRO A 83 8.18 -5.93 23.65
C PRO A 83 7.71 -6.21 22.22
N ILE A 84 8.62 -6.25 21.23
CA ILE A 84 8.28 -6.33 19.81
C ILE A 84 7.48 -7.62 19.49
N PRO A 85 7.87 -8.83 19.96
CA PRO A 85 7.06 -10.04 19.74
C PRO A 85 5.64 -9.95 20.28
N HIS A 86 5.41 -9.29 21.42
CA HIS A 86 4.07 -9.08 21.97
C HIS A 86 3.23 -8.16 21.10
N ILE A 87 3.82 -7.06 20.59
CA ILE A 87 3.18 -6.13 19.65
C ILE A 87 2.79 -6.88 18.35
N ILE A 88 3.70 -7.72 17.83
CA ILE A 88 3.44 -8.56 16.65
C ILE A 88 2.29 -9.53 16.93
N GLY A 89 2.27 -10.18 18.10
CA GLY A 89 1.20 -11.07 18.51
C GLY A 89 -0.18 -10.38 18.55
N VAL A 90 -0.23 -9.13 19.04
CA VAL A 90 -1.45 -8.31 19.02
C VAL A 90 -1.83 -7.96 17.58
N ALA A 91 -0.87 -7.52 16.75
CA ALA A 91 -1.10 -7.18 15.34
C ALA A 91 -1.65 -8.36 14.55
N LEU A 92 -1.07 -9.56 14.74
CA LEU A 92 -1.52 -10.81 14.09
C LEU A 92 -2.97 -11.17 14.46
N ARG A 93 -3.37 -10.98 15.70
CA ARG A 93 -4.77 -11.26 16.12
C ARG A 93 -5.72 -10.23 15.58
N PHE A 94 -5.37 -8.96 15.68
CA PHE A 94 -6.20 -7.88 15.19
C PHE A 94 -6.35 -7.95 13.65
N GLY A 95 -5.25 -8.04 12.90
CA GLY A 95 -5.28 -8.22 11.46
C GLY A 95 -5.90 -9.56 11.05
N GLY A 96 -5.60 -10.64 11.80
CA GLY A 96 -6.19 -11.97 11.60
C GLY A 96 -7.69 -12.00 11.79
N SER A 97 -8.25 -11.32 12.81
CA SER A 97 -9.70 -11.23 12.99
C SER A 97 -10.38 -10.51 11.83
N LEU A 98 -9.78 -9.45 11.31
CA LEU A 98 -10.26 -8.76 10.10
C LEU A 98 -10.21 -9.67 8.87
N ALA A 99 -9.13 -10.43 8.72
CA ALA A 99 -8.99 -11.38 7.61
C ALA A 99 -10.00 -12.51 7.68
N VAL A 100 -10.26 -13.06 8.87
CA VAL A 100 -11.29 -14.09 9.10
C VAL A 100 -12.68 -13.54 8.82
N LEU A 101 -12.97 -12.31 9.23
CA LEU A 101 -14.24 -11.65 8.92
C LEU A 101 -14.43 -11.52 7.40
N MET A 102 -13.41 -10.98 6.69
CA MET A 102 -13.46 -10.84 5.23
C MET A 102 -13.53 -12.20 4.52
N PHE A 103 -12.78 -13.19 5.00
CA PHE A 103 -12.88 -14.58 4.52
C PHE A 103 -14.30 -15.11 4.63
N GLY A 104 -14.95 -14.95 5.79
CA GLY A 104 -16.34 -15.36 6.00
C GLY A 104 -17.31 -14.64 5.08
N ILE A 105 -17.19 -13.32 4.94
CA ILE A 105 -18.05 -12.53 4.05
C ILE A 105 -17.93 -13.01 2.61
N VAL A 106 -16.71 -13.19 2.11
CA VAL A 106 -16.46 -13.62 0.71
C VAL A 106 -16.88 -15.08 0.49
N LEU A 107 -16.71 -15.95 1.49
CA LEU A 107 -17.07 -17.37 1.38
C LEU A 107 -18.59 -17.59 1.37
N PHE A 108 -19.33 -16.88 2.26
CA PHE A 108 -20.76 -17.09 2.41
C PHE A 108 -21.62 -16.20 1.52
N PHE A 109 -21.11 -15.03 1.09
CA PHE A 109 -21.87 -14.06 0.33
C PHE A 109 -21.17 -13.60 -0.97
N PRO A 110 -20.56 -14.49 -1.78
CA PRO A 110 -19.81 -14.12 -2.97
C PRO A 110 -20.69 -13.42 -4.02
N HIS A 111 -21.89 -13.98 -4.27
CA HIS A 111 -22.85 -13.45 -5.23
C HIS A 111 -23.31 -12.04 -4.87
N GLN A 112 -23.70 -11.82 -3.61
CA GLN A 112 -24.19 -10.54 -3.13
C GLN A 112 -23.10 -9.45 -3.23
N LEU A 113 -21.85 -9.79 -2.90
CA LEU A 113 -20.73 -8.85 -3.04
C LEU A 113 -20.49 -8.46 -4.51
N LEU A 114 -20.47 -9.43 -5.40
CA LEU A 114 -20.20 -9.18 -6.82
C LEU A 114 -21.37 -8.46 -7.50
N SER A 115 -22.62 -8.76 -7.11
CA SER A 115 -23.81 -8.09 -7.63
C SER A 115 -23.92 -6.61 -7.21
N LEU A 116 -23.26 -6.20 -6.11
CA LEU A 116 -23.12 -4.78 -5.75
C LEU A 116 -22.18 -4.03 -6.71
N LEU A 117 -21.27 -4.74 -7.37
CA LEU A 117 -20.23 -4.16 -8.21
C LEU A 117 -20.50 -4.29 -9.71
N SER A 118 -21.32 -5.26 -10.13
CA SER A 118 -21.66 -5.52 -11.54
C SER A 118 -23.04 -6.09 -11.70
N ASN A 119 -23.67 -5.77 -12.84
CA ASN A 119 -24.96 -6.33 -13.28
C ASN A 119 -24.80 -7.44 -14.32
N SER A 120 -23.58 -7.80 -14.74
CA SER A 120 -23.32 -8.81 -15.75
C SER A 120 -23.30 -10.21 -15.12
N PRO A 121 -24.25 -11.12 -15.46
CA PRO A 121 -24.29 -12.47 -14.87
C PRO A 121 -23.04 -13.30 -15.19
N THR A 122 -22.47 -13.15 -16.38
CA THR A 122 -21.27 -13.89 -16.83
C THR A 122 -20.04 -13.48 -16.02
N VAL A 123 -19.85 -12.18 -15.82
CA VAL A 123 -18.76 -11.61 -15.03
C VAL A 123 -18.87 -12.02 -13.56
N ILE A 124 -20.09 -12.00 -13.00
CA ILE A 124 -20.35 -12.43 -11.62
C ILE A 124 -20.02 -13.92 -11.46
N ALA A 125 -20.45 -14.77 -12.38
CA ALA A 125 -20.19 -16.22 -12.33
C ALA A 125 -18.69 -16.54 -12.38
N GLU A 126 -17.89 -15.83 -13.19
CA GLU A 126 -16.43 -15.99 -13.20
C GLU A 126 -15.79 -15.49 -11.89
N GLY A 127 -16.27 -14.37 -11.36
CA GLY A 127 -15.81 -13.84 -10.06
C GLY A 127 -16.11 -14.79 -8.90
N GLU A 128 -17.27 -15.46 -8.88
CA GLU A 128 -17.60 -16.47 -7.86
C GLU A 128 -16.65 -17.66 -7.87
N LYS A 129 -16.29 -18.16 -9.06
CA LYS A 129 -15.30 -19.24 -9.23
C LYS A 129 -13.95 -18.84 -8.65
N TYR A 130 -13.56 -17.57 -8.81
CA TYR A 130 -12.34 -17.03 -8.26
C TYR A 130 -12.40 -16.89 -6.73
N PHE A 131 -13.50 -16.33 -6.19
CA PHE A 131 -13.68 -16.13 -4.76
C PHE A 131 -13.66 -17.42 -3.94
N GLN A 132 -14.21 -18.52 -4.48
CA GLN A 132 -14.22 -19.82 -3.81
C GLN A 132 -12.81 -20.31 -3.42
N ILE A 133 -11.78 -19.87 -4.12
CA ILE A 133 -10.40 -20.30 -3.88
C ILE A 133 -9.58 -19.17 -3.27
N ILE A 134 -9.70 -17.94 -3.81
CA ILE A 134 -8.84 -16.83 -3.40
C ILE A 134 -9.07 -16.39 -1.95
N CYS A 135 -10.27 -16.58 -1.41
CA CYS A 135 -10.58 -16.21 -0.01
C CYS A 135 -9.63 -16.87 0.99
N PHE A 136 -9.15 -18.08 0.74
CA PHE A 136 -8.16 -18.75 1.60
C PHE A 136 -6.83 -18.01 1.68
N THR A 137 -6.49 -17.23 0.65
CA THR A 137 -5.28 -16.42 0.66
C THR A 137 -5.35 -15.28 1.67
N TYR A 138 -6.53 -14.84 2.10
CA TYR A 138 -6.70 -13.66 2.95
C TYR A 138 -6.02 -13.82 4.31
N ILE A 139 -6.15 -14.98 4.93
CA ILE A 139 -5.51 -15.29 6.20
C ILE A 139 -4.00 -15.42 6.02
N ILE A 140 -3.56 -16.14 4.98
CA ILE A 140 -2.14 -16.36 4.66
C ILE A 140 -1.45 -15.04 4.39
N PHE A 141 -2.05 -14.21 3.52
CA PHE A 141 -1.57 -12.89 3.16
C PHE A 141 -1.42 -11.97 4.39
N THR A 142 -2.40 -11.99 5.28
CA THR A 142 -2.39 -11.17 6.50
C THR A 142 -1.25 -11.56 7.42
N ILE A 143 -1.06 -12.84 7.68
CA ILE A 143 0.04 -13.34 8.51
C ILE A 143 1.38 -12.94 7.91
N THR A 144 1.58 -13.19 6.62
CA THR A 144 2.83 -12.88 5.91
C THR A 144 3.13 -11.37 5.97
N ASN A 145 2.15 -10.51 5.66
CA ASN A 145 2.36 -9.07 5.64
C ASN A 145 2.70 -8.49 7.02
N ILE A 146 2.04 -8.94 8.08
CA ILE A 146 2.33 -8.47 9.44
C ILE A 146 3.72 -8.95 9.88
N LEU A 147 4.11 -10.17 9.56
CA LEU A 147 5.46 -10.68 9.86
C LEU A 147 6.55 -9.90 9.08
N VAL A 148 6.30 -9.62 7.80
CA VAL A 148 7.23 -8.79 6.99
C VAL A 148 7.28 -7.35 7.51
N ALA A 149 6.15 -6.77 7.90
CA ALA A 149 6.11 -5.44 8.54
C ALA A 149 6.93 -5.41 9.84
N SER A 150 6.88 -6.48 10.62
CA SER A 150 7.66 -6.64 11.84
C SER A 150 9.17 -6.65 11.60
N LEU A 151 9.61 -7.40 10.59
CA LEU A 151 11.02 -7.41 10.17
C LEU A 151 11.45 -6.04 9.65
N ARG A 152 10.58 -5.36 8.92
CA ARG A 152 10.80 -4.00 8.43
C ARG A 152 10.98 -3.01 9.59
N SER A 153 10.27 -3.16 10.71
CA SER A 153 10.38 -2.28 11.89
C SER A 153 11.79 -2.24 12.49
N ILE A 154 12.55 -3.33 12.36
CA ILE A 154 13.94 -3.45 12.81
C ILE A 154 14.96 -3.28 11.67
N GLY A 155 14.53 -2.74 10.53
CA GLY A 155 15.37 -2.43 9.38
C GLY A 155 15.72 -3.63 8.48
N ILE A 156 15.11 -4.79 8.68
CA ILE A 156 15.28 -5.96 7.81
C ILE A 156 14.27 -5.90 6.66
N VAL A 157 14.70 -5.35 5.52
CA VAL A 157 13.82 -5.15 4.34
C VAL A 157 14.12 -6.09 3.17
N LYS A 158 15.32 -6.71 3.16
CA LYS A 158 15.74 -7.58 2.05
C LYS A 158 14.79 -8.74 1.81
N ILE A 159 14.28 -9.32 2.87
CA ILE A 159 13.34 -10.44 2.77
C ILE A 159 12.06 -10.05 2.03
N GLY A 160 11.57 -8.82 2.20
CA GLY A 160 10.36 -8.33 1.55
C GLY A 160 10.42 -8.43 0.02
N TYR A 161 11.44 -7.86 -0.61
CA TYR A 161 11.55 -7.91 -2.07
C TYR A 161 11.94 -9.31 -2.59
N MET A 162 12.68 -10.11 -1.81
CA MET A 162 12.96 -11.51 -2.18
C MET A 162 11.68 -12.34 -2.23
N ILE A 163 10.81 -12.18 -1.24
CA ILE A 163 9.52 -12.84 -1.18
C ILE A 163 8.66 -12.41 -2.38
N SER A 164 8.51 -11.10 -2.58
CA SER A 164 7.70 -10.59 -3.69
C SER A 164 8.22 -11.04 -5.07
N GLY A 165 9.55 -11.13 -5.24
CA GLY A 165 10.16 -11.65 -6.44
C GLY A 165 9.88 -13.15 -6.66
N SER A 166 10.01 -13.95 -5.60
CA SER A 166 9.67 -15.38 -5.66
C SER A 166 8.19 -15.59 -5.97
N THR A 167 7.31 -14.82 -5.33
CA THR A 167 5.87 -14.87 -5.57
C THR A 167 5.54 -14.55 -7.01
N LEU A 168 6.15 -13.49 -7.58
CA LEU A 168 5.94 -13.12 -8.99
C LEU A 168 6.31 -14.26 -9.94
N ILE A 169 7.50 -14.84 -9.78
CA ILE A 169 7.99 -15.92 -10.65
C ILE A 169 7.07 -17.14 -10.54
N ILE A 170 6.78 -17.60 -9.33
CA ILE A 170 5.94 -18.79 -9.09
C ILE A 170 4.53 -18.55 -9.63
N ASN A 171 3.94 -17.40 -9.36
CA ASN A 171 2.61 -17.04 -9.81
C ASN A 171 2.50 -17.02 -11.33
N VAL A 172 3.44 -16.36 -12.03
CA VAL A 172 3.44 -16.30 -13.51
C VAL A 172 3.62 -17.71 -14.13
N CYS A 173 4.54 -18.53 -13.60
CA CYS A 173 4.75 -19.89 -14.07
C CYS A 173 3.49 -20.75 -13.87
N LEU A 174 2.88 -20.71 -12.68
CA LEU A 174 1.68 -21.49 -12.39
C LEU A 174 0.46 -20.97 -13.17
N ASN A 175 0.32 -19.67 -13.36
CA ASN A 175 -0.71 -19.08 -14.21
C ASN A 175 -0.59 -19.61 -15.65
N TYR A 176 0.60 -19.63 -16.21
CA TYR A 176 0.84 -20.15 -17.56
C TYR A 176 0.43 -21.61 -17.69
N CYS A 177 0.73 -22.44 -16.68
CA CYS A 177 0.35 -23.84 -16.66
C CYS A 177 -1.16 -24.04 -16.45
N LEU A 178 -1.76 -23.36 -15.46
CA LEU A 178 -3.11 -23.67 -14.99
C LEU A 178 -4.22 -22.88 -15.69
N ILE A 179 -3.95 -21.66 -16.17
CA ILE A 179 -4.96 -20.90 -16.95
C ILE A 179 -5.15 -21.54 -18.32
N TYR A 180 -4.03 -21.85 -19.02
CA TYR A 180 -4.04 -22.29 -20.40
C TYR A 180 -3.88 -23.79 -20.60
N GLY A 181 -3.68 -24.58 -19.53
CA GLY A 181 -3.52 -26.03 -19.63
C GLY A 181 -2.20 -26.49 -20.25
N HIS A 182 -1.11 -25.70 -20.11
CA HIS A 182 0.18 -26.08 -20.66
C HIS A 182 0.92 -27.12 -19.78
N PHE A 183 1.90 -27.81 -20.33
CA PHE A 183 2.72 -28.83 -19.68
C PHE A 183 1.94 -30.03 -19.08
N GLY A 184 0.79 -30.37 -19.67
CA GLY A 184 -0.03 -31.48 -19.20
C GLY A 184 -0.93 -31.15 -18.00
N CYS A 185 -0.97 -29.89 -17.59
CA CYS A 185 -1.92 -29.42 -16.57
C CYS A 185 -3.33 -29.27 -17.20
N PRO A 186 -4.40 -29.44 -16.41
CA PRO A 186 -5.75 -29.13 -16.88
C PRO A 186 -5.92 -27.65 -17.09
N GLU A 187 -6.68 -27.27 -18.13
CA GLU A 187 -7.09 -25.87 -18.36
C GLU A 187 -8.18 -25.51 -17.36
N LEU A 188 -7.83 -24.70 -16.37
CA LEU A 188 -8.72 -24.32 -15.28
C LEU A 188 -9.21 -22.86 -15.37
N GLY A 189 -8.69 -22.07 -16.32
CA GLY A 189 -9.07 -20.68 -16.51
C GLY A 189 -8.94 -19.85 -15.24
N VAL A 190 -10.03 -19.20 -14.81
CA VAL A 190 -10.08 -18.36 -13.61
C VAL A 190 -9.74 -19.12 -12.34
N ARG A 191 -10.16 -20.37 -12.20
CA ARG A 191 -9.79 -21.22 -11.06
C ARG A 191 -8.29 -21.49 -11.04
N GLY A 192 -7.67 -21.64 -12.22
CA GLY A 192 -6.22 -21.81 -12.35
C GLY A 192 -5.46 -20.61 -11.81
N ALA A 193 -5.90 -19.39 -12.12
CA ALA A 193 -5.32 -18.16 -11.58
C ALA A 193 -5.44 -18.07 -10.05
N ALA A 194 -6.60 -18.43 -9.50
CA ALA A 194 -6.83 -18.44 -8.06
C ALA A 194 -5.93 -19.46 -7.34
N ILE A 195 -5.77 -20.67 -7.90
CA ILE A 195 -4.87 -21.70 -7.36
C ILE A 195 -3.42 -21.24 -7.43
N ALA A 196 -2.98 -20.67 -8.55
CA ALA A 196 -1.63 -20.15 -8.71
C ALA A 196 -1.31 -19.10 -7.65
N THR A 197 -2.24 -18.18 -7.39
CA THR A 197 -2.10 -17.17 -6.35
C THR A 197 -2.07 -17.79 -4.96
N LEU A 198 -2.95 -18.76 -4.68
CA LEU A 198 -2.96 -19.46 -3.38
C LEU A 198 -1.64 -20.18 -3.11
N VAL A 199 -1.14 -20.94 -4.06
CA VAL A 199 0.15 -21.64 -3.94
C VAL A 199 1.30 -20.65 -3.75
N SER A 200 1.33 -19.56 -4.51
CA SER A 200 2.35 -18.52 -4.36
C SER A 200 2.33 -17.89 -2.97
N ARG A 201 1.15 -17.63 -2.40
CA ARG A 201 1.00 -17.11 -1.03
C ARG A 201 1.41 -18.12 0.04
N CYS A 202 1.13 -19.40 -0.16
CA CYS A 202 1.64 -20.47 0.74
C CYS A 202 3.18 -20.52 0.73
N VAL A 203 3.79 -20.46 -0.44
CA VAL A 203 5.26 -20.43 -0.55
C VAL A 203 5.84 -19.18 0.10
N GLU A 204 5.23 -18.03 -0.10
CA GLU A 204 5.58 -16.76 0.55
C GLU A 204 5.62 -16.91 2.07
N LEU A 205 4.55 -17.45 2.66
CA LEU A 205 4.47 -17.70 4.10
C LEU A 205 5.56 -18.67 4.58
N LEU A 206 5.81 -19.75 3.84
CA LEU A 206 6.87 -20.73 4.17
C LEU A 206 8.25 -20.09 4.17
N ILE A 207 8.54 -19.22 3.19
CA ILE A 207 9.82 -18.48 3.14
C ILE A 207 9.96 -17.56 4.36
N VAL A 208 8.89 -16.84 4.75
CA VAL A 208 8.92 -15.97 5.93
C VAL A 208 9.16 -16.78 7.21
N ILE A 209 8.43 -17.89 7.40
CA ILE A 209 8.60 -18.76 8.57
C ILE A 209 10.00 -19.34 8.62
N TYR A 210 10.52 -19.83 7.48
CA TYR A 210 11.89 -20.33 7.38
C TYR A 210 12.90 -19.26 7.78
N TYR A 211 12.75 -18.03 7.25
CA TYR A 211 13.64 -16.91 7.56
C TYR A 211 13.62 -16.57 9.06
N LEU A 212 12.42 -16.45 9.64
CA LEU A 212 12.25 -16.14 11.07
C LEU A 212 12.83 -17.21 12.00
N LYS A 213 12.76 -18.49 11.58
CA LYS A 213 13.24 -19.60 12.40
C LYS A 213 14.74 -19.81 12.30
N PHE A 214 15.34 -19.63 11.11
CA PHE A 214 16.72 -20.04 10.85
C PHE A 214 17.71 -18.89 10.57
N LYS A 215 17.24 -17.73 10.19
CA LYS A 215 18.09 -16.60 9.79
C LYS A 215 17.98 -15.40 10.73
N GLU A 216 16.80 -15.21 11.32
CA GLU A 216 16.53 -14.07 12.15
C GLU A 216 16.69 -14.50 13.64
N HIS A 217 17.67 -13.87 14.34
CA HIS A 217 17.94 -14.17 15.75
C HIS A 217 17.71 -12.97 16.67
N LYS A 218 17.50 -11.78 16.12
CA LYS A 218 17.35 -10.55 16.92
C LYS A 218 16.01 -10.47 17.64
N LEU A 219 14.91 -10.76 16.92
CA LEU A 219 13.55 -10.71 17.49
C LEU A 219 13.23 -11.94 18.34
N ASN A 220 13.96 -13.04 18.15
CA ASN A 220 13.74 -14.30 18.83
C ASN A 220 12.24 -14.68 18.91
N LEU A 221 11.58 -14.61 17.74
CA LEU A 221 10.16 -14.87 17.60
C LEU A 221 9.90 -16.36 17.82
N SER A 222 9.28 -16.70 18.95
CA SER A 222 8.76 -18.05 19.21
C SER A 222 7.24 -18.01 19.18
N LEU A 223 6.62 -19.11 18.71
CA LEU A 223 5.16 -19.26 18.73
C LEU A 223 4.57 -19.01 20.13
N ARG A 224 5.29 -19.43 21.18
CA ARG A 224 4.87 -19.22 22.58
C ARG A 224 4.78 -17.72 22.92
N LYS A 225 5.73 -16.90 22.48
CA LYS A 225 5.73 -15.44 22.71
C LYS A 225 4.64 -14.73 21.88
N LEU A 226 4.35 -15.22 20.69
CA LEU A 226 3.28 -14.68 19.84
C LEU A 226 1.88 -15.04 20.39
N VAL A 227 1.76 -16.18 21.08
CA VAL A 227 0.49 -16.63 21.68
C VAL A 227 0.28 -16.03 23.07
N HIS A 228 1.32 -15.78 23.84
CA HIS A 228 1.18 -15.15 25.16
C HIS A 228 1.08 -13.64 24.99
N ILE A 229 -0.10 -13.08 25.18
CA ILE A 229 -0.32 -11.62 25.13
C ILE A 229 -0.30 -11.03 26.52
N ASP A 230 0.52 -10.02 26.67
CA ASP A 230 0.36 -9.03 27.72
C ASP A 230 -0.73 -8.03 27.27
N THR A 231 -1.87 -8.04 27.94
CA THR A 231 -3.04 -7.20 27.65
C THR A 231 -2.69 -5.71 27.66
N SER A 232 -1.65 -5.33 28.34
CA SER A 232 -1.18 -3.97 28.42
C SER A 232 -0.69 -3.43 27.05
N TYR A 233 -0.07 -4.26 26.21
CA TYR A 233 0.35 -3.87 24.86
C TYR A 233 -0.84 -3.77 23.88
N VAL A 234 -1.95 -4.40 24.16
CA VAL A 234 -3.16 -4.30 23.32
C VAL A 234 -3.66 -2.86 23.26
N GLN A 235 -3.75 -2.20 24.41
CA GLN A 235 -4.22 -0.81 24.48
C GLN A 235 -3.25 0.15 23.78
N ASP A 236 -1.96 -0.02 24.01
CA ASP A 236 -0.92 0.82 23.37
C ASP A 236 -0.96 0.64 21.83
N TYR A 237 -1.02 -0.61 21.37
CA TYR A 237 -1.11 -0.93 19.94
C TYR A 237 -2.39 -0.34 19.31
N MET A 238 -3.55 -0.53 19.94
CA MET A 238 -4.82 0.00 19.41
C MET A 238 -4.81 1.51 19.33
N HIS A 239 -4.19 2.19 20.29
CA HIS A 239 -4.06 3.65 20.26
C HIS A 239 -3.27 4.18 19.05
N VAL A 240 -2.25 3.43 18.60
CA VAL A 240 -1.40 3.76 17.46
C VAL A 240 -2.00 3.24 16.16
N SER A 241 -2.47 1.99 16.13
CA SER A 241 -2.89 1.31 14.90
C SER A 241 -4.29 1.67 14.43
N LEU A 242 -5.24 1.88 15.35
CA LEU A 242 -6.64 2.12 14.97
C LEU A 242 -6.82 3.37 14.09
N PRO A 243 -6.18 4.53 14.39
CA PRO A 243 -6.23 5.69 13.49
C PRO A 243 -5.66 5.40 12.11
N VAL A 244 -4.56 4.63 12.04
CA VAL A 244 -3.93 4.26 10.76
C VAL A 244 -4.86 3.34 9.97
N LEU A 245 -5.44 2.34 10.62
CA LEU A 245 -6.36 1.40 9.99
C LEU A 245 -7.60 2.08 9.42
N ILE A 246 -8.24 2.96 10.21
CA ILE A 246 -9.41 3.74 9.77
C ILE A 246 -9.02 4.61 8.56
N ASN A 247 -7.87 5.28 8.63
CA ASN A 247 -7.37 6.09 7.52
C ASN A 247 -7.18 5.27 6.24
N GLN A 248 -6.56 4.08 6.34
CA GLN A 248 -6.31 3.21 5.20
C GLN A 248 -7.61 2.64 4.61
N ALA A 249 -8.55 2.21 5.46
CA ALA A 249 -9.86 1.75 5.02
C ALA A 249 -10.65 2.83 4.28
N LEU A 250 -10.74 4.04 4.87
CA LEU A 250 -11.43 5.16 4.26
C LEU A 250 -10.75 5.66 2.99
N TRP A 251 -9.41 5.59 2.92
CA TRP A 251 -8.67 5.90 1.70
C TRP A 251 -8.99 4.89 0.59
N GLY A 252 -9.04 3.60 0.91
CA GLY A 252 -9.42 2.56 -0.05
C GLY A 252 -10.83 2.77 -0.62
N ILE A 253 -11.80 3.08 0.25
CA ILE A 253 -13.18 3.41 -0.18
C ILE A 253 -13.21 4.67 -1.05
N ALA A 254 -12.44 5.70 -0.67
CA ALA A 254 -12.37 6.93 -1.43
C ALA A 254 -11.81 6.73 -2.85
N GLN A 255 -10.86 5.81 -3.04
CA GLN A 255 -10.35 5.46 -4.37
C GLN A 255 -11.44 4.84 -5.26
N MET A 256 -12.31 3.99 -4.69
CA MET A 256 -13.46 3.45 -5.41
C MET A 256 -14.44 4.56 -5.81
N VAL A 257 -14.75 5.49 -4.90
CA VAL A 257 -15.62 6.64 -5.17
C VAL A 257 -15.02 7.54 -6.26
N GLN A 258 -13.72 7.84 -6.20
CA GLN A 258 -13.03 8.64 -7.23
C GLN A 258 -13.10 7.99 -8.61
N THR A 259 -12.89 6.68 -8.69
CA THR A 259 -13.02 5.92 -9.93
C THR A 259 -14.46 5.96 -10.45
N GLY A 260 -15.45 5.87 -9.56
CA GLY A 260 -16.87 6.01 -9.90
C GLY A 260 -17.21 7.40 -10.47
N ILE A 261 -16.72 8.47 -9.86
CA ILE A 261 -16.93 9.85 -10.35
C ILE A 261 -16.39 9.99 -11.78
N LEU A 262 -15.17 9.52 -12.05
CA LEU A 262 -14.57 9.55 -13.38
C LEU A 262 -15.31 8.66 -14.38
N GLY A 263 -15.80 7.50 -13.93
CA GLY A 263 -16.59 6.59 -14.74
C GLY A 263 -17.87 7.20 -15.31
N HIS A 264 -18.50 8.09 -14.57
CA HIS A 264 -19.71 8.80 -15.03
C HIS A 264 -19.41 9.91 -16.05
N LEU A 265 -18.16 10.32 -16.22
CA LEU A 265 -17.76 11.31 -17.23
C LEU A 265 -17.58 10.73 -18.64
N GLY A 266 -17.71 9.40 -18.79
CA GLY A 266 -17.65 8.70 -20.06
C GLY A 266 -16.49 7.73 -20.21
N GLY A 267 -16.58 6.89 -21.24
CA GLY A 267 -15.59 5.82 -21.50
C GLY A 267 -14.19 6.35 -21.80
N ASP A 268 -14.08 7.47 -22.50
CA ASP A 268 -12.79 8.09 -22.83
C ASP A 268 -12.05 8.58 -21.58
N ALA A 269 -12.76 9.19 -20.61
CA ALA A 269 -12.18 9.62 -19.34
C ALA A 269 -11.76 8.42 -18.48
N THR A 270 -12.54 7.35 -18.50
CA THR A 270 -12.23 6.09 -17.79
C THR A 270 -10.98 5.43 -18.36
N ALA A 271 -10.87 5.34 -19.68
CA ALA A 271 -9.69 4.79 -20.35
C ALA A 271 -8.44 5.61 -20.08
N ALA A 272 -8.56 6.94 -20.15
CA ALA A 272 -7.47 7.86 -19.81
C ALA A 272 -7.01 7.72 -18.36
N ASN A 273 -7.95 7.59 -17.42
CA ASN A 273 -7.64 7.38 -16.00
C ASN A 273 -6.91 6.05 -15.77
N ALA A 274 -7.32 4.97 -16.43
CA ALA A 274 -6.69 3.67 -16.30
C ALA A 274 -5.20 3.72 -16.67
N ILE A 275 -4.85 4.37 -17.78
CA ILE A 275 -3.45 4.54 -18.21
C ILE A 275 -2.70 5.45 -17.25
N ALA A 276 -3.28 6.60 -16.89
CA ALA A 276 -2.63 7.55 -16.00
C ALA A 276 -2.32 6.94 -14.63
N VAL A 277 -3.25 6.16 -14.07
CA VAL A 277 -3.06 5.45 -12.79
C VAL A 277 -1.96 4.40 -12.87
N GLN A 278 -1.90 3.61 -13.95
CA GLN A 278 -0.84 2.61 -14.14
C GLN A 278 0.55 3.25 -14.19
N VAL A 279 0.70 4.32 -14.96
CA VAL A 279 1.97 5.06 -15.05
C VAL A 279 2.34 5.66 -13.70
N TYR A 280 1.38 6.26 -13.01
CA TYR A 280 1.57 6.83 -11.69
C TYR A 280 2.01 5.78 -10.67
N GLN A 281 1.38 4.61 -10.64
CA GLN A 281 1.73 3.52 -9.72
C GLN A 281 3.19 3.08 -9.88
N VAL A 282 3.68 2.93 -11.10
CA VAL A 282 5.06 2.53 -11.36
C VAL A 282 6.04 3.63 -10.94
N LEU A 283 5.77 4.88 -11.28
CA LEU A 283 6.72 5.97 -11.04
C LEU A 283 6.68 6.50 -9.60
N SER A 284 5.56 6.34 -8.88
CA SER A 284 5.43 6.71 -7.46
C SER A 284 5.99 5.68 -6.48
N VAL A 285 6.37 4.50 -6.94
CA VAL A 285 6.94 3.43 -6.09
C VAL A 285 8.13 3.92 -5.27
N VAL A 286 8.99 4.75 -5.86
CA VAL A 286 10.15 5.33 -5.17
C VAL A 286 9.72 6.28 -4.04
N CYS A 287 8.64 7.07 -4.25
CA CYS A 287 8.08 7.94 -3.22
C CYS A 287 7.54 7.13 -2.03
N TYR A 288 6.82 6.04 -2.29
CA TYR A 288 6.32 5.13 -1.25
C TYR A 288 7.45 4.43 -0.49
N GLY A 289 8.49 3.99 -1.21
CA GLY A 289 9.68 3.39 -0.61
C GLY A 289 10.41 4.36 0.32
N ALA A 290 10.60 5.60 -0.10
CA ALA A 290 11.22 6.66 0.68
C ALA A 290 10.37 7.04 1.92
N ALA A 291 9.05 7.10 1.78
CA ALA A 291 8.13 7.34 2.89
C ALA A 291 8.24 6.27 3.97
N SER A 292 8.17 4.99 3.57
CA SER A 292 8.28 3.87 4.51
C SER A 292 9.65 3.79 5.17
N ALA A 293 10.73 4.03 4.41
CA ALA A 293 12.09 4.08 4.94
C ALA A 293 12.26 5.18 5.99
N SER A 294 11.70 6.36 5.72
CA SER A 294 11.79 7.49 6.65
C SER A 294 11.07 7.23 7.97
N GLY A 295 9.91 6.55 7.93
CA GLY A 295 9.16 6.17 9.13
C GLY A 295 9.98 5.27 10.06
N ILE A 296 10.70 4.31 9.51
CA ILE A 296 11.59 3.42 10.26
C ILE A 296 12.75 4.20 10.89
N VAL A 297 13.43 5.05 10.10
CA VAL A 297 14.60 5.80 10.55
C VAL A 297 14.21 6.85 11.60
N VAL A 298 13.11 7.57 11.39
CA VAL A 298 12.60 8.56 12.35
C VAL A 298 12.13 7.89 13.63
N GLY A 299 11.35 6.81 13.55
CA GLY A 299 10.90 6.05 14.71
C GLY A 299 12.07 5.55 15.55
N ARG A 300 13.10 5.00 14.89
CA ARG A 300 14.33 4.57 15.54
C ARG A 300 15.06 5.72 16.25
N THR A 301 15.24 6.86 15.58
CA THR A 301 15.93 8.05 16.15
C THR A 301 15.18 8.60 17.36
N ILE A 302 13.85 8.57 17.36
CA ILE A 302 13.03 8.95 18.52
C ILE A 302 13.22 7.94 19.65
N GLY A 303 13.24 6.64 19.33
CA GLY A 303 13.51 5.59 20.31
C GLY A 303 14.88 5.73 20.99
N GLU A 304 15.91 6.07 20.22
CA GLU A 304 17.27 6.36 20.72
C GLU A 304 17.32 7.61 21.64
N GLY A 305 16.26 8.42 21.67
CA GLY A 305 16.21 9.66 22.45
C GLY A 305 17.11 10.77 21.91
N ASN A 306 17.66 10.63 20.72
CA ASN A 306 18.64 11.55 20.13
C ASN A 306 17.94 12.73 19.42
N GLN A 307 17.48 13.71 20.20
CA GLN A 307 16.82 14.91 19.64
C GLN A 307 17.77 15.76 18.79
N GLN A 308 19.06 15.78 19.10
CA GLN A 308 20.05 16.56 18.33
C GLN A 308 20.19 16.05 16.90
N ARG A 309 20.03 14.74 16.70
CA ARG A 309 20.08 14.11 15.37
C ARG A 309 18.74 14.23 14.64
N LEU A 310 17.62 14.35 15.33
CA LEU A 310 16.29 14.37 14.75
C LEU A 310 16.05 15.60 13.86
N HIS A 311 16.48 16.79 14.28
CA HIS A 311 16.33 18.02 13.51
C HIS A 311 17.04 17.98 12.13
N PRO A 312 18.36 17.70 12.06
CA PRO A 312 19.04 17.61 10.77
C PRO A 312 18.51 16.44 9.92
N LEU A 313 18.04 15.34 10.55
CA LEU A 313 17.42 14.21 9.86
C LEU A 313 16.17 14.64 9.11
N VAL A 314 15.21 15.26 9.81
CA VAL A 314 13.93 15.70 9.23
C VAL A 314 14.16 16.68 8.08
N HIS A 315 15.06 17.64 8.26
CA HIS A 315 15.41 18.60 7.20
C HIS A 315 16.03 17.90 5.97
N THR A 316 16.90 16.92 6.18
CA THR A 316 17.49 16.14 5.09
C THR A 316 16.44 15.33 4.34
N LEU A 317 15.52 14.69 5.07
CA LEU A 317 14.43 13.91 4.47
C LEU A 317 13.49 14.79 3.64
N GLN A 318 13.13 15.98 4.11
CA GLN A 318 12.29 16.93 3.35
C GLN A 318 12.93 17.29 2.01
N ILE A 319 14.23 17.59 1.99
CA ILE A 319 14.95 17.91 0.74
C ILE A 319 14.96 16.70 -0.20
N LEU A 320 15.21 15.50 0.33
CA LEU A 320 15.17 14.27 -0.46
C LEU A 320 13.78 14.04 -1.08
N PHE A 321 12.70 14.27 -0.32
CA PHE A 321 11.33 14.08 -0.82
C PHE A 321 10.99 15.07 -1.93
N VAL A 322 11.38 16.35 -1.79
CA VAL A 322 11.20 17.34 -2.87
C VAL A 322 12.00 16.92 -4.10
N SER A 323 13.26 16.51 -3.92
CA SER A 323 14.11 16.06 -5.03
C SER A 323 13.53 14.84 -5.75
N ILE A 324 13.07 13.83 -5.01
CA ILE A 324 12.40 12.65 -5.59
C ILE A 324 11.13 13.06 -6.34
N GLY A 325 10.34 13.98 -5.76
CA GLY A 325 9.12 14.48 -6.38
C GLY A 325 9.37 15.22 -7.68
N LEU A 326 10.38 16.10 -7.71
CA LEU A 326 10.78 16.82 -8.92
C LEU A 326 11.30 15.87 -10.01
N CYS A 327 12.15 14.91 -9.64
CA CYS A 327 12.64 13.90 -10.58
C CYS A 327 11.50 13.03 -11.13
N SER A 328 10.61 12.56 -10.28
CA SER A 328 9.47 11.71 -10.68
C SER A 328 8.46 12.50 -11.54
N GLY A 329 8.14 13.74 -11.15
CA GLY A 329 7.26 14.62 -11.92
C GLY A 329 7.83 14.94 -13.30
N LEU A 330 9.12 15.27 -13.37
CA LEU A 330 9.82 15.50 -14.65
C LEU A 330 9.82 14.24 -15.51
N LEU A 331 10.05 13.07 -14.92
CA LEU A 331 10.03 11.79 -15.62
C LEU A 331 8.64 11.49 -16.21
N ILE A 332 7.55 11.69 -15.43
CA ILE A 332 6.17 11.56 -15.94
C ILE A 332 5.96 12.52 -17.11
N PHE A 333 6.38 13.77 -16.97
CA PHE A 333 6.22 14.79 -18.00
C PHE A 333 6.94 14.43 -19.31
N LEU A 334 8.18 13.95 -19.22
CA LEU A 334 8.99 13.59 -20.40
C LEU A 334 8.50 12.28 -21.05
N LEU A 335 8.10 11.30 -20.25
CA LEU A 335 7.71 9.98 -20.75
C LEU A 335 6.24 9.91 -21.18
N ARG A 336 5.41 10.94 -20.94
CA ARG A 336 3.98 10.91 -21.26
C ARG A 336 3.68 10.56 -22.72
N VAL A 337 4.41 11.14 -23.67
CA VAL A 337 4.22 10.90 -25.10
C VAL A 337 4.74 9.52 -25.51
N PRO A 338 5.98 9.10 -25.19
CA PRO A 338 6.47 7.76 -25.50
C PRO A 338 5.61 6.64 -24.89
N ILE A 339 5.16 6.81 -23.64
CA ILE A 339 4.32 5.80 -22.97
C ILE A 339 2.96 5.67 -23.67
N LEU A 340 2.35 6.79 -24.05
CA LEU A 340 1.09 6.77 -24.79
C LEU A 340 1.24 6.22 -26.20
N ALA A 341 2.40 6.42 -26.85
CA ALA A 341 2.68 5.78 -28.14
C ALA A 341 2.74 4.25 -28.03
N LEU A 342 3.23 3.73 -26.87
CA LEU A 342 3.30 2.28 -26.60
C LEU A 342 1.96 1.68 -26.17
N LEU A 343 1.20 2.39 -25.32
CA LEU A 343 -0.02 1.86 -24.70
C LEU A 343 -1.30 2.32 -25.41
N GLY A 344 -1.21 3.38 -26.21
CA GLY A 344 -2.35 4.10 -26.78
C GLY A 344 -2.89 3.57 -28.11
N GLY A 345 -2.36 2.45 -28.63
CA GLY A 345 -2.71 1.95 -29.96
C GLY A 345 -4.20 1.62 -30.21
N THR A 346 -5.02 1.55 -29.15
CA THR A 346 -6.46 1.30 -29.21
C THR A 346 -7.31 2.45 -28.70
N LEU A 347 -6.70 3.59 -28.34
CA LEU A 347 -7.41 4.74 -27.79
C LEU A 347 -8.08 5.57 -28.87
N THR A 348 -9.26 6.11 -28.55
CA THR A 348 -9.87 7.18 -29.32
C THR A 348 -9.01 8.45 -29.25
N GLU A 349 -9.14 9.35 -30.21
CA GLU A 349 -8.41 10.64 -30.20
C GLU A 349 -8.71 11.45 -28.92
N THR A 350 -9.95 11.41 -28.45
CA THR A 350 -10.40 12.08 -27.23
C THR A 350 -9.76 11.45 -25.98
N ALA A 351 -9.74 10.12 -25.87
CA ALA A 351 -9.10 9.41 -24.77
C ALA A 351 -7.58 9.65 -24.75
N TYR A 352 -6.95 9.71 -25.91
CA TYR A 352 -5.52 10.06 -26.03
C TYR A 352 -5.22 11.48 -25.51
N LYS A 353 -6.04 12.47 -25.89
CA LYS A 353 -5.91 13.85 -25.39
C LYS A 353 -6.12 13.92 -23.87
N TYR A 354 -7.15 13.25 -23.34
CA TYR A 354 -7.35 13.19 -21.89
C TYR A 354 -6.21 12.48 -21.17
N SER A 355 -5.65 11.43 -21.73
CA SER A 355 -4.49 10.73 -21.14
C SER A 355 -3.27 11.64 -21.01
N LEU A 356 -2.96 12.42 -22.06
CA LEU A 356 -1.88 13.41 -22.02
C LEU A 356 -2.10 14.47 -20.93
N GLN A 357 -3.35 14.96 -20.82
CA GLN A 357 -3.70 15.99 -19.84
C GLN A 357 -3.70 15.43 -18.42
N PHE A 358 -4.20 14.20 -18.19
CA PHE A 358 -4.15 13.54 -16.89
C PHE A 358 -2.72 13.28 -16.44
N MET A 359 -1.85 12.83 -17.35
CA MET A 359 -0.43 12.67 -17.04
C MET A 359 0.26 14.00 -16.73
N MET A 360 -0.16 15.11 -17.35
CA MET A 360 0.32 16.45 -17.00
C MET A 360 -0.08 16.83 -15.56
N VAL A 361 -1.35 16.59 -15.19
CA VAL A 361 -1.84 16.80 -13.81
C VAL A 361 -1.03 15.95 -12.84
N LEU A 362 -0.79 14.68 -13.16
CA LEU A 362 0.03 13.79 -12.31
C LEU A 362 1.47 14.25 -12.20
N ALA A 363 2.08 14.76 -13.27
CA ALA A 363 3.44 15.30 -13.23
C ALA A 363 3.59 16.45 -12.22
N ILE A 364 2.59 17.33 -12.17
CA ILE A 364 2.56 18.46 -11.23
C ILE A 364 2.26 17.97 -9.81
N THR A 365 1.23 17.15 -9.64
CA THR A 365 0.78 16.70 -8.31
C THR A 365 1.73 15.71 -7.66
N THR A 366 2.55 14.98 -8.44
CA THR A 366 3.55 14.05 -7.90
C THR A 366 4.60 14.75 -7.04
N VAL A 367 4.96 15.99 -7.36
CA VAL A 367 5.88 16.78 -6.52
C VAL A 367 5.27 16.97 -5.13
N GLY A 368 3.98 17.37 -5.08
CA GLY A 368 3.25 17.49 -3.83
C GLY A 368 3.07 16.16 -3.11
N THR A 369 2.73 15.10 -3.84
CA THR A 369 2.57 13.74 -3.28
C THR A 369 3.86 13.28 -2.63
N SER A 370 4.98 13.41 -3.30
CA SER A 370 6.29 12.97 -2.77
C SER A 370 6.65 13.68 -1.47
N TYR A 371 6.34 14.96 -1.36
CA TYR A 371 6.62 15.71 -0.14
C TYR A 371 5.58 15.42 0.96
N GLN A 372 4.28 15.71 0.70
CA GLN A 372 3.26 15.64 1.75
C GLN A 372 3.02 14.21 2.25
N MET A 373 2.94 13.23 1.33
CA MET A 373 2.72 11.84 1.70
C MET A 373 3.92 11.25 2.44
N ALA A 374 5.15 11.53 2.01
CA ALA A 374 6.34 11.02 2.67
C ALA A 374 6.57 11.69 4.04
N CYS A 375 6.27 12.99 4.16
CA CYS A 375 6.32 13.67 5.46
C CYS A 375 5.21 13.18 6.40
N ASP A 376 3.99 12.96 5.91
CA ASP A 376 2.87 12.49 6.72
C ASP A 376 3.03 11.01 7.11
N ASN A 377 3.12 10.11 6.12
CA ASN A 377 3.21 8.68 6.36
C ASN A 377 4.58 8.25 6.92
N GLY A 378 5.65 8.92 6.51
CA GLY A 378 6.99 8.64 6.96
C GLY A 378 7.31 9.33 8.29
N ILE A 379 7.38 10.66 8.29
CA ILE A 379 7.91 11.40 9.44
C ILE A 379 6.86 11.52 10.56
N ILE A 380 5.67 12.07 10.28
CA ILE A 380 4.66 12.34 11.31
C ILE A 380 4.13 11.04 11.90
N ARG A 381 3.76 10.08 11.07
CA ARG A 381 3.26 8.76 11.51
C ARG A 381 4.38 7.95 12.19
N GLY A 382 5.58 7.91 11.60
CA GLY A 382 6.76 7.28 12.20
C GLY A 382 7.15 7.88 13.54
N GLY A 383 6.86 9.17 13.73
CA GLY A 383 7.01 9.88 15.00
C GLY A 383 5.92 9.58 16.04
N GLY A 384 4.92 8.76 15.71
CA GLY A 384 3.85 8.33 16.61
C GLY A 384 2.58 9.19 16.56
N ASP A 385 2.52 10.26 15.76
CA ASP A 385 1.33 11.12 15.66
C ASP A 385 0.32 10.62 14.61
N THR A 386 -0.10 9.37 14.76
CA THR A 386 -1.02 8.69 13.85
C THR A 386 -2.40 9.35 13.83
N LYS A 387 -2.84 9.94 14.94
CA LYS A 387 -4.14 10.63 15.04
C LYS A 387 -4.22 11.88 14.18
N PHE A 388 -3.16 12.69 14.16
CA PHE A 388 -3.12 13.87 13.29
C PHE A 388 -3.16 13.48 11.82
N SER A 389 -2.30 12.53 11.42
CA SER A 389 -2.24 11.98 10.07
C SER A 389 -3.63 11.49 9.62
N ALA A 390 -4.28 10.66 10.43
CA ALA A 390 -5.60 10.13 10.11
C ALA A 390 -6.66 11.23 9.98
N LYS A 391 -6.75 12.16 10.94
CA LYS A 391 -7.73 13.27 10.91
C LYS A 391 -7.53 14.14 9.68
N MET A 392 -6.30 14.54 9.38
CA MET A 392 -5.98 15.39 8.24
C MET A 392 -6.40 14.71 6.93
N ASN A 393 -6.04 13.45 6.75
CA ASN A 393 -6.36 12.71 5.52
C ASN A 393 -7.85 12.46 5.36
N ILE A 394 -8.57 12.11 6.43
CA ILE A 394 -10.02 11.87 6.40
C ILE A 394 -10.76 13.17 6.07
N ILE A 395 -10.44 14.27 6.75
CA ILE A 395 -11.06 15.57 6.48
C ILE A 395 -10.78 16.00 5.05
N SER A 396 -9.53 15.94 4.62
CA SER A 396 -9.12 16.31 3.26
C SER A 396 -9.89 15.52 2.21
N MET A 397 -9.93 14.20 2.34
CA MET A 397 -10.52 13.33 1.33
C MET A 397 -12.05 13.42 1.32
N TRP A 398 -12.70 13.28 2.50
CA TRP A 398 -14.15 13.11 2.58
C TRP A 398 -14.93 14.41 2.68
N LEU A 399 -14.34 15.49 3.21
CA LEU A 399 -15.04 16.79 3.32
C LEU A 399 -14.63 17.77 2.21
N ILE A 400 -13.49 17.54 1.54
CA ILE A 400 -13.01 18.47 0.52
C ILE A 400 -12.95 17.77 -0.84
N VAL A 401 -12.07 16.79 -1.03
CA VAL A 401 -11.79 16.22 -2.36
C VAL A 401 -13.01 15.57 -2.98
N VAL A 402 -13.62 14.62 -2.30
CA VAL A 402 -14.77 13.87 -2.84
C VAL A 402 -15.97 14.76 -3.10
N PRO A 403 -16.45 15.62 -2.17
CA PRO A 403 -17.58 16.48 -2.44
C PRO A 403 -17.35 17.48 -3.57
N PHE A 404 -16.20 18.18 -3.55
CA PHE A 404 -15.90 19.17 -4.61
C PHE A 404 -15.76 18.54 -5.98
N SER A 405 -15.13 17.35 -6.07
CA SER A 405 -14.98 16.62 -7.33
C SER A 405 -16.34 16.10 -7.83
N ALA A 406 -17.19 15.62 -6.93
CA ALA A 406 -18.55 15.20 -7.29
C ALA A 406 -19.40 16.39 -7.76
N MET A 407 -19.34 17.54 -7.07
CA MET A 407 -20.01 18.77 -7.51
C MET A 407 -19.51 19.23 -8.87
N ALA A 408 -18.19 19.19 -9.09
CA ALA A 408 -17.58 19.56 -10.37
C ALA A 408 -18.03 18.62 -11.52
N ALA A 409 -18.14 17.33 -11.25
CA ALA A 409 -18.55 16.36 -12.25
C ALA A 409 -20.06 16.42 -12.55
N PHE A 410 -20.91 16.44 -11.51
CA PHE A 410 -22.35 16.24 -11.68
C PHE A 410 -23.16 17.55 -11.75
N TRP A 411 -22.73 18.55 -10.99
CA TRP A 411 -23.50 19.81 -10.89
C TRP A 411 -22.95 20.87 -11.83
N TRP A 412 -21.64 21.14 -11.79
CA TRP A 412 -21.01 22.15 -12.65
C TRP A 412 -20.65 21.64 -14.04
N LYS A 413 -20.67 20.31 -14.26
CA LYS A 413 -20.36 19.66 -15.54
C LYS A 413 -19.02 20.12 -16.12
N PHE A 414 -17.99 20.22 -15.29
CA PHE A 414 -16.67 20.59 -15.73
C PHE A 414 -16.04 19.49 -16.60
N PRO A 415 -15.12 19.85 -17.51
CA PRO A 415 -14.43 18.87 -18.35
C PRO A 415 -13.66 17.84 -17.48
N PRO A 416 -13.49 16.61 -17.97
CA PRO A 416 -12.86 15.51 -17.20
C PRO A 416 -11.49 15.85 -16.60
N VAL A 417 -10.71 16.69 -17.28
CA VAL A 417 -9.39 17.12 -16.80
C VAL A 417 -9.47 17.96 -15.54
N VAL A 418 -10.45 18.86 -15.44
CA VAL A 418 -10.67 19.70 -14.26
C VAL A 418 -11.11 18.82 -13.09
N VAL A 419 -12.04 17.88 -13.33
CA VAL A 419 -12.48 16.92 -12.32
C VAL A 419 -11.30 16.07 -11.85
N PHE A 420 -10.48 15.56 -12.75
CA PHE A 420 -9.28 14.79 -12.42
C PHE A 420 -8.28 15.62 -11.60
N PHE A 421 -8.08 16.89 -11.93
CA PHE A 421 -7.24 17.78 -11.13
C PHE A 421 -7.81 17.95 -9.71
N LEU A 422 -9.13 18.18 -9.56
CA LEU A 422 -9.77 18.29 -8.25
C LEU A 422 -9.69 16.99 -7.43
N LEU A 423 -9.64 15.83 -8.07
CA LEU A 423 -9.40 14.55 -7.38
C LEU A 423 -7.97 14.40 -6.86
N LYS A 424 -7.02 15.18 -7.35
CA LYS A 424 -5.60 15.11 -6.99
C LYS A 424 -5.04 16.37 -6.34
N TRP A 425 -5.80 17.45 -6.23
CA TRP A 425 -5.31 18.74 -5.73
C TRP A 425 -4.95 18.72 -4.24
N ASP A 426 -5.50 17.77 -3.49
CA ASP A 426 -5.15 17.54 -2.09
C ASP A 426 -3.65 17.29 -1.90
N GLN A 427 -2.99 16.74 -2.91
CA GLN A 427 -1.56 16.50 -2.92
C GLN A 427 -0.75 17.81 -2.86
N LEU A 428 -1.33 18.91 -3.28
CA LEU A 428 -0.70 20.23 -3.25
C LEU A 428 -1.04 20.99 -1.97
N TYR A 429 -2.32 21.15 -1.61
CA TYR A 429 -2.66 21.97 -0.44
C TYR A 429 -2.30 21.31 0.90
N LYS A 430 -2.28 19.98 0.98
CA LYS A 430 -1.85 19.27 2.21
C LYS A 430 -0.37 19.50 2.56
N ILE A 431 0.43 20.02 1.64
CA ILE A 431 1.81 20.45 1.94
C ILE A 431 1.81 21.44 3.11
N ILE A 432 0.83 22.36 3.15
CA ILE A 432 0.76 23.44 4.16
C ILE A 432 0.53 22.87 5.57
N PRO A 433 -0.55 22.12 5.87
CA PRO A 433 -0.77 21.59 7.21
C PRO A 433 0.30 20.58 7.64
N VAL A 434 0.85 19.80 6.70
CA VAL A 434 1.96 18.89 6.97
C VAL A 434 3.21 19.67 7.37
N ALA A 435 3.59 20.69 6.62
CA ALA A 435 4.75 21.54 6.94
C ALA A 435 4.59 22.24 8.28
N ILE A 436 3.41 22.83 8.57
CA ILE A 436 3.12 23.44 9.87
C ILE A 436 3.28 22.42 11.00
N ARG A 437 2.74 21.20 10.82
CA ARG A 437 2.85 20.14 11.84
C ARG A 437 4.28 19.71 12.07
N LEU A 438 5.08 19.56 11.00
CA LEU A 438 6.50 19.22 11.10
C LEU A 438 7.29 20.27 11.90
N HIS A 439 7.10 21.55 11.58
CA HIS A 439 7.82 22.63 12.25
C HIS A 439 7.37 22.86 13.70
N SER A 440 6.17 22.43 14.06
CA SER A 440 5.67 22.53 15.44
C SER A 440 6.30 21.50 16.39
N TRP A 441 6.96 20.48 15.89
CA TRP A 441 7.53 19.34 16.64
C TRP A 441 6.55 18.57 17.53
N LYS A 442 5.24 18.91 17.49
CA LYS A 442 4.18 18.26 18.26
C LYS A 442 3.87 16.83 17.78
N TRP A 443 4.46 16.42 16.66
CA TRP A 443 4.33 15.09 16.10
C TRP A 443 5.29 14.07 16.73
N VAL A 444 6.32 14.53 17.44
CA VAL A 444 7.27 13.65 18.14
C VAL A 444 6.59 13.11 19.39
N LYS A 445 6.13 11.87 19.32
CA LYS A 445 5.46 11.17 20.42
C LYS A 445 6.19 9.87 20.72
N LYS A 446 6.56 9.70 21.98
CA LYS A 446 7.09 8.44 22.46
C LYS A 446 5.93 7.47 22.64
N VAL A 447 5.86 6.44 21.80
CA VAL A 447 4.85 5.36 21.90
C VAL A 447 5.38 4.14 22.65
N THR A 448 6.63 4.23 23.12
CA THR A 448 7.25 3.23 24.00
C THR A 448 6.95 3.55 25.45
N ARG A 449 6.78 2.54 26.27
CA ARG A 449 6.61 2.70 27.72
C ARG A 449 7.85 3.31 28.35
N PRO A 450 7.67 4.13 29.41
CA PRO A 450 8.80 4.58 30.21
C PRO A 450 9.53 3.35 30.78
N ASP A 451 10.81 3.49 30.97
CA ASP A 451 11.59 2.47 31.71
C ASP A 451 11.04 2.45 33.14
N THR A 452 10.36 1.38 33.53
CA THR A 452 10.11 1.13 34.93
C THR A 452 11.48 1.07 35.55
N ALA A 453 11.79 2.02 36.45
CA ALA A 453 12.96 1.91 37.30
C ALA A 453 12.94 0.51 37.91
N GLU A 454 13.96 -0.28 37.62
CA GLU A 454 14.16 -1.56 38.29
C GLU A 454 14.25 -1.21 39.78
N GLY A 455 13.17 -1.54 40.51
CA GLY A 455 13.13 -1.49 41.94
C GLY A 455 13.77 -2.77 42.53
#